data_d743746e0b2c57849b68fc8ff81fe265
#
_entry.id   d743746e0b2c57849b68fc8ff81fe265
#
_cell.length_a   1.000
_cell.length_b   1.000
_cell.length_c   1.000
_cell.angle_alpha   90.00
_cell.angle_beta   90.00
_cell.angle_gamma   90.00
#
_symmetry.space_group_name_H-M   'P 1'
#
loop_
_entity.id
_entity.type
_entity.pdbx_description
1 polymer ?
#
loop_
_entity_poly.entity_id
_entity_poly.type
_entity_poly.pdbx_seq_one_letter_code
_entity_poly.pdbx_strand_id
1 'polypeptide(L)'
;MQANKEALGIKGVFASTSLKAGEDWRWQTHLANLPVYYEFKNNKVDLASDATKKISFQYDKEFKNIFDLYLNDSVIPAKNVGVKTVDNSMAEFALEECAMVQNGNWAWGQISGVSGNKVKAENVKYLPIYTGVAGEEGQGLCIGTENFYCINKKASKQDQQATADFIYWLYSSETGKKYVTEKLGFIAPFDTFADDERPTDPLAVEISNWMAKPGITSVAWNFTLFPSQTFKDNFGASLLRYAQGAKSWEDVKASVVKDWASESDM
;
A
#
# COMPACT_ATOMS: atom_id res chain seq x y z
N MET A 1 -18.34 13.23 -6.46
CA MET A 1 -18.56 13.13 -4.99
C MET A 1 -18.26 14.45 -4.30
N GLN A 2 -17.11 15.09 -4.51
CA GLN A 2 -16.72 16.32 -3.81
C GLN A 2 -17.77 17.43 -3.88
N ALA A 3 -18.32 17.72 -5.06
CA ALA A 3 -19.38 18.72 -5.23
C ALA A 3 -20.69 18.42 -4.46
N ASN A 4 -20.89 17.17 -4.06
CA ASN A 4 -22.10 16.67 -3.38
C ASN A 4 -21.83 16.17 -1.95
N LYS A 5 -20.67 16.49 -1.37
CA LYS A 5 -20.26 15.95 -0.08
C LYS A 5 -21.24 16.24 1.06
N GLU A 6 -21.85 17.42 1.07
CA GLU A 6 -22.86 17.79 2.07
C GLU A 6 -24.12 16.92 1.97
N ALA A 7 -24.62 16.70 0.73
CA ALA A 7 -25.75 15.82 0.49
C ALA A 7 -25.44 14.34 0.84
N LEU A 8 -24.17 13.95 0.75
CA LEU A 8 -23.68 12.63 1.12
C LEU A 8 -23.40 12.50 2.63
N GLY A 9 -23.44 13.60 3.38
CA GLY A 9 -23.13 13.62 4.81
C GLY A 9 -21.66 13.40 5.16
N ILE A 10 -20.74 13.63 4.20
CA ILE A 10 -19.29 13.42 4.39
C ILE A 10 -18.53 14.76 4.46
N LYS A 11 -17.41 14.79 5.15
CA LYS A 11 -16.53 15.97 5.27
C LYS A 11 -15.57 16.10 4.07
N GLY A 12 -15.16 14.99 3.50
CA GLY A 12 -14.30 14.88 2.32
C GLY A 12 -14.57 13.60 1.57
N VAL A 13 -14.09 13.48 0.34
CA VAL A 13 -14.19 12.21 -0.41
C VAL A 13 -13.22 11.20 0.15
N PHE A 14 -11.99 11.63 0.45
CA PHE A 14 -10.92 10.78 0.98
C PHE A 14 -10.66 11.08 2.46
N ALA A 15 -10.31 10.03 3.20
CA ALA A 15 -9.70 10.17 4.51
C ALA A 15 -8.39 10.99 4.42
N SER A 16 -7.95 11.55 5.53
CA SER A 16 -6.73 12.35 5.59
C SER A 16 -5.54 11.62 4.98
N THR A 17 -4.81 12.35 4.14
CA THR A 17 -3.48 11.93 3.70
C THR A 17 -2.54 12.06 4.91
N SER A 18 -2.18 10.93 5.54
CA SER A 18 -1.30 10.92 6.69
C SER A 18 0.15 11.06 6.24
N LEU A 19 0.77 12.19 6.55
CA LEU A 19 2.17 12.50 6.22
C LEU A 19 2.99 12.84 7.46
N LYS A 20 2.54 12.45 8.65
CA LYS A 20 3.39 12.47 9.83
C LYS A 20 4.60 11.56 9.58
N ALA A 21 5.79 11.97 10.01
CA ALA A 21 6.99 11.17 9.83
C ALA A 21 6.81 9.74 10.35
N GLY A 22 7.14 8.74 9.54
CA GLY A 22 6.91 7.32 9.79
C GLY A 22 5.49 6.80 9.47
N GLU A 23 4.56 7.69 9.09
CA GLU A 23 3.17 7.35 8.74
C GLU A 23 2.89 7.51 7.24
N ASP A 24 3.88 7.95 6.47
CA ASP A 24 3.81 8.37 5.07
C ASP A 24 4.03 7.23 4.06
N TRP A 25 4.28 6.00 4.54
CA TRP A 25 4.57 4.83 3.72
C TRP A 25 3.48 4.51 2.68
N ARG A 26 2.22 4.87 2.94
CA ARG A 26 1.13 4.69 1.96
C ARG A 26 1.34 5.50 0.67
N TRP A 27 2.10 6.57 0.74
CA TRP A 27 2.34 7.49 -0.38
C TRP A 27 3.72 7.28 -1.01
N GLN A 28 4.77 7.26 -0.19
CA GLN A 28 6.16 7.20 -0.65
C GLN A 28 6.57 5.81 -1.18
N THR A 29 5.81 4.75 -0.85
CA THR A 29 6.01 3.39 -1.39
C THR A 29 4.76 2.85 -2.05
N HIS A 30 3.62 2.76 -1.36
CA HIS A 30 2.44 2.08 -1.87
C HIS A 30 1.85 2.78 -3.11
N LEU A 31 1.58 4.07 -3.04
CA LEU A 31 1.12 4.80 -4.21
C LEU A 31 2.24 4.91 -5.26
N ALA A 32 3.48 5.17 -4.83
CA ALA A 32 4.63 5.29 -5.72
C ALA A 32 4.99 3.99 -6.45
N ASN A 33 4.52 2.83 -5.97
CA ASN A 33 4.69 1.58 -6.70
C ASN A 33 4.09 1.61 -8.11
N LEU A 34 2.97 2.32 -8.31
CA LEU A 34 2.32 2.41 -9.63
C LEU A 34 3.20 3.08 -10.70
N PRO A 35 3.68 4.32 -10.52
CA PRO A 35 4.56 4.96 -11.50
C PRO A 35 5.86 4.20 -11.71
N VAL A 36 6.45 3.62 -10.65
CA VAL A 36 7.68 2.80 -10.77
C VAL A 36 7.41 1.51 -11.55
N TYR A 37 6.31 0.81 -11.26
CA TYR A 37 5.90 -0.38 -12.00
C TYR A 37 5.76 -0.10 -13.49
N TYR A 38 5.05 0.97 -13.86
CA TYR A 38 4.85 1.32 -15.26
C TYR A 38 6.13 1.80 -15.93
N GLU A 39 7.00 2.52 -15.24
CA GLU A 39 8.31 2.92 -15.79
C GLU A 39 9.15 1.68 -16.12
N PHE A 40 9.26 0.73 -15.22
CA PHE A 40 10.02 -0.51 -15.47
C PHE A 40 9.37 -1.38 -16.55
N LYS A 41 8.05 -1.56 -16.51
CA LYS A 41 7.31 -2.35 -17.50
C LYS A 41 7.44 -1.77 -18.90
N ASN A 42 7.19 -0.47 -19.07
CA ASN A 42 7.15 0.15 -20.39
C ASN A 42 8.56 0.32 -21.00
N ASN A 43 9.58 0.47 -20.15
CA ASN A 43 10.98 0.49 -20.55
C ASN A 43 11.60 -0.91 -20.65
N LYS A 44 10.83 -1.98 -20.38
CA LYS A 44 11.28 -3.38 -20.42
C LYS A 44 12.52 -3.63 -19.56
N VAL A 45 12.54 -3.01 -18.38
CA VAL A 45 13.65 -3.15 -17.43
C VAL A 45 13.67 -4.58 -16.89
N ASP A 46 14.83 -5.23 -16.94
CA ASP A 46 15.04 -6.49 -16.24
C ASP A 46 15.12 -6.23 -14.74
N LEU A 47 14.11 -6.70 -13.99
CA LEU A 47 13.99 -6.46 -12.56
C LEU A 47 15.07 -7.15 -11.72
N ALA A 48 15.82 -8.10 -12.30
CA ALA A 48 16.96 -8.75 -11.65
C ALA A 48 18.30 -8.05 -11.92
N SER A 49 18.31 -6.99 -12.74
CA SER A 49 19.50 -6.27 -13.14
C SER A 49 19.73 -4.99 -12.34
N ASP A 50 20.95 -4.45 -12.42
CA ASP A 50 21.31 -3.15 -11.85
C ASP A 50 20.58 -1.96 -12.52
N ALA A 51 19.85 -2.20 -13.61
CA ALA A 51 19.04 -1.16 -14.24
C ALA A 51 17.92 -0.64 -13.31
N THR A 52 17.50 -1.44 -12.33
CA THR A 52 16.53 -1.04 -11.30
C THR A 52 17.08 -0.03 -10.29
N LYS A 53 18.39 0.12 -10.21
CA LYS A 53 19.06 1.10 -9.33
C LYS A 53 18.89 2.56 -9.79
N LYS A 54 18.22 2.79 -10.90
CA LYS A 54 17.97 4.13 -11.44
C LYS A 54 16.53 4.22 -11.93
N ILE A 55 15.89 5.35 -11.66
CA ILE A 55 14.62 5.74 -12.25
C ILE A 55 14.71 7.15 -12.81
N SER A 56 13.90 7.47 -13.79
CA SER A 56 13.67 8.84 -14.26
C SER A 56 12.45 9.49 -13.62
N PHE A 57 11.68 8.70 -12.87
CA PHE A 57 10.37 9.03 -12.36
C PHE A 57 9.47 9.51 -13.50
N GLN A 58 9.45 8.71 -14.57
CA GLN A 58 8.81 9.04 -15.85
C GLN A 58 7.35 9.43 -15.72
N TYR A 59 6.63 8.80 -14.78
CA TYR A 59 5.20 9.02 -14.52
C TYR A 59 4.96 9.88 -13.28
N ASP A 60 5.85 10.85 -13.03
CA ASP A 60 5.75 11.76 -11.89
C ASP A 60 4.49 12.62 -11.92
N LYS A 61 4.03 13.01 -13.12
CA LYS A 61 2.80 13.82 -13.29
C LYS A 61 1.55 13.05 -12.94
N GLU A 62 1.49 11.79 -13.35
CA GLU A 62 0.41 10.86 -13.04
C GLU A 62 0.34 10.60 -11.54
N PHE A 63 1.49 10.34 -10.91
CA PHE A 63 1.57 10.25 -9.45
C PHE A 63 1.09 11.54 -8.76
N LYS A 64 1.60 12.70 -9.21
CA LYS A 64 1.21 14.01 -8.68
C LYS A 64 -0.30 14.22 -8.76
N ASN A 65 -0.93 13.90 -9.90
CA ASN A 65 -2.36 14.09 -10.10
C ASN A 65 -3.19 13.29 -9.09
N ILE A 66 -2.80 12.03 -8.84
CA ILE A 66 -3.46 11.20 -7.83
C ILE A 66 -3.17 11.71 -6.41
N PHE A 67 -1.93 12.09 -6.13
CA PHE A 67 -1.57 12.64 -4.83
C PHE A 67 -2.32 13.95 -4.53
N ASP A 68 -2.41 14.85 -5.51
CA ASP A 68 -3.19 16.09 -5.42
C ASP A 68 -4.68 15.81 -5.23
N LEU A 69 -5.23 14.79 -5.88
CA LEU A 69 -6.62 14.36 -5.68
C LEU A 69 -6.87 13.99 -4.22
N TYR A 70 -5.99 13.20 -3.62
CA TYR A 70 -6.08 12.86 -2.19
C TYR A 70 -5.95 14.08 -1.29
N LEU A 71 -5.06 15.02 -1.60
CA LEU A 71 -4.86 16.23 -0.81
C LEU A 71 -6.07 17.18 -0.90
N ASN A 72 -6.59 17.39 -2.11
CA ASN A 72 -7.63 18.41 -2.37
C ASN A 72 -9.02 17.94 -1.93
N ASP A 73 -9.30 16.65 -2.00
CA ASP A 73 -10.60 16.07 -1.67
C ASP A 73 -10.62 15.38 -0.30
N SER A 74 -9.59 15.61 0.52
CA SER A 74 -9.45 15.10 1.88
C SER A 74 -10.43 15.75 2.87
N VAL A 75 -10.67 15.07 3.99
CA VAL A 75 -11.43 15.61 5.13
C VAL A 75 -10.73 16.79 5.81
N ILE A 76 -9.42 16.99 5.58
CA ILE A 76 -8.64 18.10 6.15
C ILE A 76 -7.86 18.86 5.06
N PRO A 77 -7.53 20.13 5.31
CA PRO A 77 -6.66 20.89 4.42
C PRO A 77 -5.26 20.29 4.29
N ALA A 78 -4.68 20.33 3.08
CA ALA A 78 -3.35 19.77 2.78
C ALA A 78 -2.25 20.24 3.74
N LYS A 79 -2.28 21.49 4.19
CA LYS A 79 -1.30 22.03 5.15
C LYS A 79 -1.26 21.32 6.50
N ASN A 80 -2.32 20.58 6.85
CA ASN A 80 -2.49 19.93 8.14
C ASN A 80 -2.14 18.42 8.10
N VAL A 81 -1.79 17.85 6.95
CA VAL A 81 -1.56 16.40 6.80
C VAL A 81 -0.34 15.88 7.59
N GLY A 82 0.60 16.75 7.93
CA GLY A 82 1.81 16.40 8.69
C GLY A 82 1.58 16.02 10.16
N VAL A 83 0.37 16.23 10.71
CA VAL A 83 0.00 15.79 12.06
C VAL A 83 -0.89 14.56 12.05
N LYS A 84 -1.28 14.06 10.87
CA LYS A 84 -2.18 12.92 10.72
C LYS A 84 -1.42 11.61 10.66
N THR A 85 -1.95 10.63 11.39
CA THR A 85 -1.50 9.24 11.41
C THR A 85 -2.40 8.35 10.55
N VAL A 86 -1.96 7.13 10.28
CA VAL A 86 -2.79 6.10 9.62
C VAL A 86 -4.06 5.83 10.44
N ASP A 87 -3.94 5.75 11.77
CA ASP A 87 -5.10 5.53 12.65
C ASP A 87 -6.15 6.64 12.54
N ASN A 88 -5.72 7.91 12.37
CA ASN A 88 -6.65 9.00 12.12
C ASN A 88 -7.44 8.77 10.83
N SER A 89 -6.78 8.35 9.75
CA SER A 89 -7.42 8.07 8.47
C SER A 89 -8.41 6.89 8.58
N MET A 90 -8.06 5.85 9.33
CA MET A 90 -8.95 4.70 9.57
C MET A 90 -10.17 5.11 10.38
N ALA A 91 -10.00 5.96 11.40
CA ALA A 91 -11.11 6.47 12.21
C ALA A 91 -12.05 7.37 11.39
N GLU A 92 -11.52 8.26 10.54
CA GLU A 92 -12.33 9.09 9.66
C GLU A 92 -13.19 8.25 8.71
N PHE A 93 -12.64 7.16 8.16
CA PHE A 93 -13.40 6.23 7.32
C PHE A 93 -14.43 5.44 8.14
N ALA A 94 -14.03 4.88 9.27
CA ALA A 94 -14.91 4.10 10.15
C ALA A 94 -16.12 4.89 10.66
N LEU A 95 -15.97 6.18 10.86
CA LEU A 95 -17.03 7.09 11.30
C LEU A 95 -17.86 7.69 10.17
N GLU A 96 -17.62 7.25 8.92
CA GLU A 96 -18.27 7.75 7.69
C GLU A 96 -18.04 9.24 7.45
N GLU A 97 -16.92 9.79 7.91
CA GLU A 97 -16.52 11.17 7.63
C GLU A 97 -16.01 11.34 6.18
N CYS A 98 -15.65 10.23 5.52
CA CYS A 98 -15.26 10.17 4.13
C CYS A 98 -15.80 8.90 3.47
N ALA A 99 -15.78 8.88 2.13
CA ALA A 99 -16.25 7.75 1.33
C ALA A 99 -15.13 6.77 0.96
N MET A 100 -13.88 7.21 0.97
CA MET A 100 -12.74 6.43 0.50
C MET A 100 -11.52 6.61 1.41
N VAL A 101 -10.72 5.55 1.51
CA VAL A 101 -9.42 5.57 2.17
C VAL A 101 -8.44 4.69 1.40
N GLN A 102 -7.22 5.16 1.23
CA GLN A 102 -6.16 4.35 0.63
C GLN A 102 -5.46 3.55 1.73
N ASN A 103 -5.53 2.22 1.65
CA ASN A 103 -4.82 1.31 2.56
C ASN A 103 -4.79 -0.12 1.97
N GLY A 104 -4.20 -1.08 2.70
CA GLY A 104 -4.12 -2.48 2.32
C GLY A 104 -5.13 -3.37 3.04
N ASN A 105 -5.05 -4.68 2.80
CA ASN A 105 -5.97 -5.68 3.35
C ASN A 105 -5.95 -5.80 4.89
N TRP A 106 -4.89 -5.37 5.53
CA TRP A 106 -4.80 -5.29 7.00
C TRP A 106 -5.68 -4.22 7.63
N ALA A 107 -6.27 -3.32 6.83
CA ALA A 107 -7.01 -2.17 7.32
C ALA A 107 -8.34 -2.54 8.00
N TRP A 108 -8.95 -3.68 7.70
CA TRP A 108 -10.25 -4.03 8.26
C TRP A 108 -10.25 -4.06 9.80
N GLY A 109 -9.25 -4.67 10.42
CA GLY A 109 -9.11 -4.67 11.88
C GLY A 109 -8.97 -3.25 12.47
N GLN A 110 -8.26 -2.36 11.78
CA GLN A 110 -8.11 -0.97 12.18
C GLN A 110 -9.42 -0.18 12.05
N ILE A 111 -10.23 -0.48 11.02
CA ILE A 111 -11.53 0.16 10.78
C ILE A 111 -12.58 -0.37 11.76
N SER A 112 -12.75 -1.68 11.82
CA SER A 112 -13.78 -2.34 12.65
C SER A 112 -13.56 -2.14 14.15
N GLY A 113 -12.30 -1.97 14.57
CA GLY A 113 -11.91 -1.70 15.96
C GLY A 113 -12.15 -0.27 16.44
N VAL A 114 -12.51 0.65 15.57
CA VAL A 114 -12.80 2.05 15.97
C VAL A 114 -14.07 2.11 16.81
N SER A 115 -13.98 2.77 17.95
CA SER A 115 -15.17 3.01 18.78
C SER A 115 -16.18 3.88 18.03
N GLY A 116 -17.42 3.40 17.94
CA GLY A 116 -18.47 4.05 17.15
C GLY A 116 -18.42 3.80 15.65
N ASN A 117 -17.64 2.79 15.20
CA ASN A 117 -17.59 2.37 13.80
C ASN A 117 -19.00 2.17 13.22
N LYS A 118 -19.25 2.75 12.06
CA LYS A 118 -20.51 2.69 11.32
C LYS A 118 -20.42 1.83 10.06
N VAL A 119 -19.18 1.61 9.57
CA VAL A 119 -18.92 0.88 8.33
C VAL A 119 -19.16 -0.61 8.54
N LYS A 120 -19.97 -1.20 7.68
CA LYS A 120 -20.29 -2.63 7.69
C LYS A 120 -19.39 -3.38 6.69
N ALA A 121 -19.00 -4.60 7.05
CA ALA A 121 -18.12 -5.44 6.24
C ALA A 121 -18.62 -5.63 4.79
N GLU A 122 -19.92 -5.85 4.62
CA GLU A 122 -20.57 -6.07 3.31
C GLU A 122 -20.51 -4.83 2.39
N ASN A 123 -20.32 -3.63 2.96
CA ASN A 123 -20.29 -2.37 2.22
C ASN A 123 -18.88 -1.94 1.82
N VAL A 124 -17.83 -2.62 2.32
CA VAL A 124 -16.45 -2.27 1.97
C VAL A 124 -16.03 -2.93 0.67
N LYS A 125 -15.49 -2.14 -0.25
CA LYS A 125 -15.03 -2.59 -1.56
C LYS A 125 -13.67 -2.03 -1.89
N TYR A 126 -12.84 -2.80 -2.61
CA TYR A 126 -11.64 -2.30 -3.22
C TYR A 126 -11.90 -1.70 -4.60
N LEU A 127 -11.20 -0.60 -4.89
CA LEU A 127 -11.09 -0.03 -6.22
C LEU A 127 -9.60 0.07 -6.57
N PRO A 128 -9.17 -0.37 -7.76
CA PRO A 128 -7.83 -0.10 -8.25
C PRO A 128 -7.59 1.40 -8.36
N ILE A 129 -6.35 1.82 -8.14
CA ILE A 129 -5.95 3.21 -8.35
C ILE A 129 -5.47 3.33 -9.79
N TYR A 130 -6.26 4.01 -10.63
CA TYR A 130 -5.89 4.34 -12.00
C TYR A 130 -5.17 5.69 -12.02
N THR A 131 -4.00 5.71 -12.63
CA THR A 131 -3.13 6.90 -12.65
C THR A 131 -3.21 7.67 -13.97
N GLY A 132 -3.82 7.09 -15.00
CA GLY A 132 -3.90 7.67 -16.34
C GLY A 132 -2.72 7.26 -17.25
N VAL A 133 -1.91 6.30 -16.82
CA VAL A 133 -0.84 5.76 -17.65
C VAL A 133 -1.44 4.90 -18.76
N ALA A 134 -0.95 5.07 -20.00
CA ALA A 134 -1.39 4.27 -21.13
C ALA A 134 -1.15 2.77 -20.87
N GLY A 135 -2.15 1.94 -21.11
CA GLY A 135 -2.09 0.50 -20.93
C GLY A 135 -2.55 0.01 -19.55
N GLU A 136 -3.23 0.88 -18.77
CA GLU A 136 -3.82 0.50 -17.47
C GLU A 136 -5.26 -0.02 -17.55
N GLU A 137 -5.86 -0.15 -18.74
CA GLU A 137 -7.29 -0.48 -18.94
C GLU A 137 -7.69 -1.83 -18.32
N GLY A 138 -6.76 -2.78 -18.27
CA GLY A 138 -6.94 -4.10 -17.64
C GLY A 138 -6.30 -4.20 -16.25
N GLN A 139 -5.97 -3.08 -15.61
CA GLN A 139 -5.30 -3.06 -14.32
C GLN A 139 -6.25 -3.45 -13.18
N GLY A 140 -5.79 -4.36 -12.33
CA GLY A 140 -6.40 -4.69 -11.04
C GLY A 140 -5.70 -4.02 -9.87
N LEU A 141 -5.78 -4.67 -8.72
CA LEU A 141 -5.14 -4.22 -7.50
C LEU A 141 -3.61 -4.44 -7.56
N CYS A 142 -2.88 -3.65 -6.78
CA CYS A 142 -1.48 -3.88 -6.53
C CYS A 142 -1.34 -5.02 -5.51
N ILE A 143 -0.76 -6.15 -5.92
CA ILE A 143 -0.68 -7.38 -5.13
C ILE A 143 0.73 -7.96 -5.19
N GLY A 144 1.22 -8.41 -4.05
CA GLY A 144 2.51 -9.09 -3.94
C GLY A 144 2.85 -9.43 -2.49
N THR A 145 3.96 -10.10 -2.29
CA THR A 145 4.48 -10.44 -0.97
C THR A 145 5.33 -9.30 -0.45
N GLU A 146 5.05 -8.85 0.77
CA GLU A 146 5.77 -7.75 1.40
C GLU A 146 6.62 -8.21 2.59
N ASN A 147 6.10 -9.13 3.41
CA ASN A 147 6.77 -9.58 4.61
C ASN A 147 7.38 -10.97 4.42
N PHE A 148 8.55 -11.18 5.02
CA PHE A 148 9.33 -12.40 4.87
C PHE A 148 9.82 -12.89 6.23
N TYR A 149 9.87 -14.22 6.40
CA TYR A 149 10.57 -14.85 7.51
C TYR A 149 12.03 -15.09 7.14
N CYS A 150 12.93 -14.78 8.05
CA CYS A 150 14.35 -15.04 7.91
C CYS A 150 14.87 -15.89 9.06
N ILE A 151 15.56 -16.96 8.74
CA ILE A 151 16.24 -17.80 9.75
C ILE A 151 17.66 -17.25 9.96
N ASN A 152 18.02 -16.91 11.20
CA ASN A 152 19.34 -16.40 11.53
C ASN A 152 20.40 -17.48 11.30
N LYS A 153 21.24 -17.32 10.26
CA LYS A 153 22.31 -18.27 9.92
C LYS A 153 23.39 -18.42 11.01
N LYS A 154 23.46 -17.48 11.97
CA LYS A 154 24.41 -17.54 13.10
C LYS A 154 23.83 -18.24 14.33
N ALA A 155 22.54 -18.57 14.36
CA ALA A 155 21.95 -19.38 15.42
C ALA A 155 22.48 -20.82 15.37
N SER A 156 22.29 -21.57 16.45
CA SER A 156 22.66 -22.98 16.46
C SER A 156 21.88 -23.77 15.39
N LYS A 157 22.43 -24.88 14.91
CA LYS A 157 21.75 -25.75 13.94
C LYS A 157 20.41 -26.25 14.47
N GLN A 158 20.32 -26.50 15.77
CA GLN A 158 19.10 -26.93 16.44
C GLN A 158 18.05 -25.82 16.40
N ASP A 159 18.42 -24.56 16.70
CA ASP A 159 17.50 -23.43 16.66
C ASP A 159 17.04 -23.10 15.23
N GLN A 160 17.95 -23.21 14.24
CA GLN A 160 17.60 -23.05 12.83
C GLN A 160 16.55 -24.07 12.41
N GLN A 161 16.74 -25.36 12.78
CA GLN A 161 15.80 -26.42 12.47
C GLN A 161 14.47 -26.22 13.19
N ALA A 162 14.47 -25.90 14.49
CA ALA A 162 13.26 -25.64 15.26
C ALA A 162 12.47 -24.47 14.66
N THR A 163 13.15 -23.41 14.17
CA THR A 163 12.51 -22.29 13.48
C THR A 163 11.86 -22.73 12.17
N ALA A 164 12.56 -23.54 11.36
CA ALA A 164 12.02 -24.09 10.12
C ALA A 164 10.80 -24.99 10.37
N ASP A 165 10.88 -25.86 11.39
CA ASP A 165 9.78 -26.75 11.78
C ASP A 165 8.56 -25.97 12.25
N PHE A 166 8.76 -24.87 13.02
CA PHE A 166 7.68 -23.99 13.44
C PHE A 166 7.00 -23.30 12.26
N ILE A 167 7.78 -22.75 11.32
CA ILE A 167 7.23 -22.08 10.10
C ILE A 167 6.46 -23.11 9.27
N TYR A 168 7.03 -24.30 9.07
CA TYR A 168 6.35 -25.37 8.35
C TYR A 168 5.04 -25.77 9.04
N TRP A 169 5.06 -25.99 10.36
CA TRP A 169 3.86 -26.29 11.15
C TRP A 169 2.80 -25.19 11.00
N LEU A 170 3.21 -23.92 11.08
CA LEU A 170 2.30 -22.76 11.00
C LEU A 170 1.52 -22.73 9.68
N TYR A 171 2.17 -23.08 8.57
CA TYR A 171 1.57 -23.01 7.23
C TYR A 171 1.09 -24.35 6.67
N SER A 172 1.23 -25.46 7.39
CA SER A 172 0.81 -26.79 6.91
C SER A 172 -0.13 -27.55 7.85
N SER A 173 -0.08 -27.29 9.17
CA SER A 173 -0.99 -27.94 10.10
C SER A 173 -2.35 -27.28 10.14
N GLU A 174 -3.41 -28.03 10.45
CA GLU A 174 -4.76 -27.50 10.62
C GLU A 174 -4.81 -26.35 11.63
N THR A 175 -4.18 -26.51 12.79
CA THR A 175 -4.12 -25.49 13.83
C THR A 175 -3.35 -24.25 13.37
N GLY A 176 -2.17 -24.44 12.77
CA GLY A 176 -1.34 -23.34 12.25
C GLY A 176 -2.08 -22.53 11.18
N LYS A 177 -2.69 -23.20 10.20
CA LYS A 177 -3.47 -22.56 9.15
C LYS A 177 -4.64 -21.74 9.70
N LYS A 178 -5.35 -22.20 10.72
CA LYS A 178 -6.39 -21.42 11.42
C LYS A 178 -5.83 -20.17 12.08
N TYR A 179 -4.64 -20.25 12.71
CA TYR A 179 -3.99 -19.05 13.23
C TYR A 179 -3.69 -18.04 12.12
N VAL A 180 -3.13 -18.51 10.99
CA VAL A 180 -2.77 -17.65 9.86
C VAL A 180 -4.01 -16.93 9.28
N THR A 181 -5.09 -17.64 9.06
CA THR A 181 -6.28 -17.10 8.36
C THR A 181 -7.25 -16.38 9.29
N GLU A 182 -7.50 -16.91 10.51
CA GLU A 182 -8.53 -16.37 11.41
C GLU A 182 -7.99 -15.34 12.40
N LYS A 183 -6.73 -15.48 12.85
CA LYS A 183 -6.15 -14.59 13.87
C LYS A 183 -5.24 -13.54 13.27
N LEU A 184 -4.40 -13.92 12.31
CA LEU A 184 -3.50 -13.00 11.63
C LEU A 184 -4.15 -12.36 10.39
N GLY A 185 -5.20 -12.95 9.82
CA GLY A 185 -5.89 -12.46 8.64
C GLY A 185 -5.01 -12.46 7.38
N PHE A 186 -3.99 -13.30 7.34
CA PHE A 186 -3.06 -13.35 6.21
C PHE A 186 -3.65 -14.14 5.05
N ILE A 187 -3.49 -13.59 3.86
CA ILE A 187 -3.68 -14.32 2.61
C ILE A 187 -2.38 -15.07 2.33
N ALA A 188 -2.31 -16.32 2.71
CA ALA A 188 -1.10 -17.12 2.55
C ALA A 188 -0.91 -17.53 1.08
N PRO A 189 0.28 -17.27 0.48
CA PRO A 189 0.56 -17.59 -0.92
C PRO A 189 1.05 -19.04 -1.09
N PHE A 190 0.53 -19.98 -0.29
CA PHE A 190 0.96 -21.38 -0.28
C PHE A 190 -0.17 -22.31 -0.73
N ASP A 191 0.18 -23.35 -1.47
CA ASP A 191 -0.71 -24.41 -1.97
C ASP A 191 -1.19 -25.37 -0.88
N THR A 192 -0.63 -25.28 0.32
CA THR A 192 -1.09 -26.01 1.51
C THR A 192 -2.45 -25.57 2.02
N PHE A 193 -2.96 -24.40 1.55
CA PHE A 193 -4.27 -23.88 1.93
C PHE A 193 -5.33 -24.22 0.88
N ALA A 194 -6.38 -24.93 1.31
CA ALA A 194 -7.56 -25.17 0.51
C ALA A 194 -8.42 -23.90 0.37
N ASP A 195 -9.36 -23.91 -0.55
CA ASP A 195 -10.20 -22.73 -0.81
C ASP A 195 -11.10 -22.33 0.37
N ASP A 196 -11.53 -23.30 1.17
CA ASP A 196 -12.29 -23.10 2.40
C ASP A 196 -11.44 -22.70 3.62
N GLU A 197 -10.11 -22.73 3.49
CA GLU A 197 -9.15 -22.27 4.51
C GLU A 197 -8.67 -20.83 4.25
N ARG A 198 -9.33 -20.09 3.39
CA ARG A 198 -8.96 -18.70 3.12
C ARG A 198 -9.51 -17.75 4.18
N PRO A 199 -8.88 -16.56 4.38
CA PRO A 199 -9.39 -15.58 5.33
C PRO A 199 -10.82 -15.16 4.98
N THR A 200 -11.67 -15.01 6.01
CA THR A 200 -13.03 -14.48 5.90
C THR A 200 -13.09 -12.95 6.07
N ASP A 201 -11.95 -12.32 6.30
CA ASP A 201 -11.82 -10.87 6.35
C ASP A 201 -12.36 -10.24 5.04
N PRO A 202 -13.23 -9.21 5.11
CA PRO A 202 -13.90 -8.67 3.94
C PRO A 202 -12.93 -8.11 2.90
N LEU A 203 -11.79 -7.55 3.32
CA LEU A 203 -10.78 -7.02 2.41
C LEU A 203 -9.98 -8.15 1.74
N ALA A 204 -9.71 -9.25 2.45
CA ALA A 204 -9.09 -10.44 1.86
C ALA A 204 -10.00 -11.10 0.82
N VAL A 205 -11.30 -11.16 1.09
CA VAL A 205 -12.31 -11.65 0.13
C VAL A 205 -12.34 -10.77 -1.11
N GLU A 206 -12.33 -9.45 -0.97
CA GLU A 206 -12.30 -8.51 -2.11
C GLU A 206 -11.04 -8.68 -2.96
N ILE A 207 -9.84 -8.89 -2.36
CA ILE A 207 -8.62 -9.18 -3.12
C ILE A 207 -8.78 -10.47 -3.94
N SER A 208 -9.29 -11.54 -3.33
CA SER A 208 -9.53 -12.80 -4.03
C SER A 208 -10.49 -12.63 -5.21
N ASN A 209 -11.56 -11.85 -5.03
CA ASN A 209 -12.51 -11.52 -6.08
C ASN A 209 -11.84 -10.74 -7.24
N TRP A 210 -10.98 -9.77 -6.91
CA TRP A 210 -10.24 -9.04 -7.93
C TRP A 210 -9.25 -9.90 -8.70
N MET A 211 -8.54 -10.81 -8.01
CA MET A 211 -7.61 -11.75 -8.65
C MET A 211 -8.31 -12.73 -9.59
N ALA A 212 -9.54 -13.14 -9.26
CA ALA A 212 -10.33 -14.06 -10.07
C ALA A 212 -11.06 -13.39 -11.23
N LYS A 213 -11.05 -12.05 -11.33
CA LYS A 213 -11.83 -11.31 -12.32
C LYS A 213 -11.25 -11.45 -13.73
N PRO A 214 -12.01 -11.98 -14.71
CA PRO A 214 -11.52 -12.18 -16.07
C PRO A 214 -11.04 -10.87 -16.73
N GLY A 215 -9.92 -10.93 -17.45
CA GLY A 215 -9.37 -9.80 -18.18
C GLY A 215 -8.67 -8.74 -17.31
N ILE A 216 -8.59 -8.97 -16.01
CA ILE A 216 -7.90 -8.09 -15.08
C ILE A 216 -6.55 -8.70 -14.69
N THR A 217 -5.52 -7.87 -14.69
CA THR A 217 -4.15 -8.25 -14.27
C THR A 217 -3.73 -7.44 -13.05
N SER A 218 -3.29 -8.12 -12.00
CA SER A 218 -2.75 -7.45 -10.82
C SER A 218 -1.45 -6.69 -11.16
N VAL A 219 -1.27 -5.54 -10.54
CA VAL A 219 0.00 -4.81 -10.59
C VAL A 219 0.97 -5.46 -9.62
N ALA A 220 2.17 -5.78 -10.10
CA ALA A 220 3.19 -6.37 -9.25
C ALA A 220 3.64 -5.39 -8.15
N TRP A 221 3.79 -5.90 -6.95
CA TRP A 221 4.32 -5.18 -5.80
C TRP A 221 5.84 -5.17 -5.83
N ASN A 222 6.43 -4.06 -6.24
CA ASN A 222 7.89 -3.91 -6.42
C ASN A 222 8.60 -3.37 -5.18
N PHE A 223 8.05 -3.61 -4.01
CA PHE A 223 8.57 -3.05 -2.75
C PHE A 223 10.05 -3.34 -2.51
N THR A 224 10.50 -4.54 -2.86
CA THR A 224 11.90 -4.97 -2.70
C THR A 224 12.89 -4.24 -3.60
N LEU A 225 12.40 -3.52 -4.62
CA LEU A 225 13.22 -2.70 -5.53
C LEU A 225 13.37 -1.26 -5.04
N PHE A 226 12.52 -0.83 -4.09
CA PHE A 226 12.69 0.48 -3.47
C PHE A 226 13.98 0.50 -2.66
N PRO A 227 14.76 1.60 -2.75
CA PRO A 227 16.03 1.72 -2.05
C PRO A 227 15.91 1.65 -0.51
N SER A 228 16.84 2.23 0.18
CA SER A 228 16.94 2.23 1.64
C SER A 228 15.74 2.87 2.34
N GLN A 229 15.66 2.69 3.66
CA GLN A 229 14.70 3.43 4.48
C GLN A 229 14.94 4.95 4.42
N THR A 230 16.21 5.37 4.28
CA THR A 230 16.59 6.79 4.09
C THR A 230 15.92 7.39 2.84
N PHE A 231 15.91 6.67 1.71
CA PHE A 231 15.19 7.09 0.52
C PHE A 231 13.71 7.31 0.80
N LYS A 232 13.06 6.36 1.46
CA LYS A 232 11.63 6.40 1.77
C LYS A 232 11.29 7.60 2.67
N ASP A 233 12.07 7.81 3.72
CA ASP A 233 11.88 8.92 4.66
C ASP A 233 12.08 10.28 3.98
N ASN A 234 13.10 10.42 3.12
CA ASN A 234 13.34 11.63 2.34
C ASN A 234 12.19 11.92 1.35
N PHE A 235 11.68 10.88 0.71
CA PHE A 235 10.56 11.03 -0.21
C PHE A 235 9.29 11.45 0.54
N GLY A 236 8.95 10.81 1.65
CA GLY A 236 7.82 11.19 2.49
C GLY A 236 7.92 12.63 3.00
N ALA A 237 9.11 13.04 3.49
CA ALA A 237 9.37 14.42 3.89
C ALA A 237 9.22 15.42 2.72
N SER A 238 9.61 15.02 1.51
CA SER A 238 9.43 15.85 0.29
C SER A 238 7.96 16.00 -0.06
N LEU A 239 7.16 14.93 0.03
CA LEU A 239 5.71 14.97 -0.18
C LEU A 239 5.01 15.88 0.84
N LEU A 240 5.41 15.81 2.12
CA LEU A 240 4.88 16.67 3.16
C LEU A 240 5.17 18.16 2.86
N ARG A 241 6.40 18.49 2.49
CA ARG A 241 6.78 19.87 2.14
C ARG A 241 6.04 20.36 0.91
N TYR A 242 5.81 19.50 -0.07
CA TYR A 242 4.97 19.80 -1.24
C TYR A 242 3.53 20.10 -0.82
N ALA A 243 2.90 19.25 -0.01
CA ALA A 243 1.54 19.44 0.48
C ALA A 243 1.37 20.75 1.27
N GLN A 244 2.43 21.21 1.93
CA GLN A 244 2.46 22.47 2.69
C GLN A 244 2.82 23.68 1.85
N GLY A 245 3.09 23.51 0.54
CA GLY A 245 3.51 24.59 -0.36
C GLY A 245 4.95 25.08 -0.16
N ALA A 246 5.76 24.33 0.58
CA ALA A 246 7.16 24.66 0.90
C ALA A 246 8.18 24.02 -0.05
N LYS A 247 7.75 23.22 -1.03
CA LYS A 247 8.59 22.58 -2.05
C LYS A 247 7.84 22.50 -3.37
N SER A 248 8.50 22.79 -4.49
CA SER A 248 7.91 22.62 -5.82
C SER A 248 7.80 21.14 -6.19
N TRP A 249 6.95 20.79 -7.15
CA TRP A 249 6.87 19.41 -7.64
C TRP A 249 8.13 19.00 -8.39
N GLU A 250 8.72 19.89 -9.15
CA GLU A 250 9.99 19.69 -9.84
C GLU A 250 11.11 19.34 -8.87
N ASP A 251 11.15 19.99 -7.71
CA ASP A 251 12.13 19.67 -6.65
C ASP A 251 11.84 18.32 -5.99
N VAL A 252 10.57 17.93 -5.85
CA VAL A 252 10.21 16.58 -5.38
C VAL A 252 10.74 15.54 -6.37
N LYS A 253 10.42 15.68 -7.66
CA LYS A 253 10.91 14.79 -8.71
C LYS A 253 12.42 14.68 -8.73
N ALA A 254 13.12 15.82 -8.73
CA ALA A 254 14.58 15.86 -8.74
C ALA A 254 15.20 15.13 -7.52
N SER A 255 14.60 15.32 -6.33
CA SER A 255 15.01 14.61 -5.12
C SER A 255 14.80 13.10 -5.25
N VAL A 256 13.63 12.66 -5.72
CA VAL A 256 13.32 11.23 -5.89
C VAL A 256 14.31 10.56 -6.82
N VAL A 257 14.57 11.13 -7.99
CA VAL A 257 15.52 10.58 -8.98
C VAL A 257 16.94 10.48 -8.41
N LYS A 258 17.40 11.56 -7.75
CA LYS A 258 18.71 11.61 -7.14
C LYS A 258 18.87 10.59 -6.02
N ASP A 259 17.93 10.61 -5.07
CA ASP A 259 18.01 9.79 -3.86
C ASP A 259 17.82 8.31 -4.20
N TRP A 260 16.98 7.97 -5.20
CA TRP A 260 16.87 6.60 -5.68
C TRP A 260 18.21 6.03 -6.11
N ALA A 261 18.95 6.77 -6.96
CA ALA A 261 20.24 6.31 -7.46
C ALA A 261 21.29 6.21 -6.34
N SER A 262 21.37 7.23 -5.47
CA SER A 262 22.38 7.25 -4.41
C SER A 262 22.15 6.19 -3.33
N GLU A 263 20.90 5.87 -3.02
CA GLU A 263 20.54 4.90 -1.97
C GLU A 263 20.46 3.46 -2.46
N SER A 264 20.38 3.23 -3.78
CA SER A 264 20.41 1.90 -4.39
C SER A 264 21.82 1.29 -4.46
N ASP A 265 22.85 2.09 -4.30
CA ASP A 265 24.25 1.63 -4.37
C ASP A 265 24.84 1.30 -2.98
N MET A 266 24.08 1.49 -1.90
CA MET A 266 24.49 1.16 -0.52
C MET A 266 24.03 -0.24 -0.14
#